data_07f4f6ccaf0cb5c56bc163d9ca8d58a8
#
_entry.id   07f4f6ccaf0cb5c56bc163d9ca8d58a8
#
_cell.length_a   1.000
_cell.length_b   1.000
_cell.length_c   1.000
_cell.angle_alpha   90.00
_cell.angle_beta   90.00
_cell.angle_gamma   90.00
#
_symmetry.space_group_name_H-M   'P 1'
#
loop_
_entity.id
_entity.type
_entity.pdbx_description
1 polymer ?
#
loop_
_entity_poly.entity_id
_entity_poly.type
_entity_poly.pdbx_seq_one_letter_code
_entity_poly.pdbx_strand_id
1 'polypeptide(L)'
;MDLQTLRERQAWTLTQKIDHSLGVIDQFASHFDGQVYVSFSGGKDSVAMLSLVEVIIPRVKCMFVMTGCESPSVCRFIRQLKAEGKDIDIVRPRKTLKQVFAEYGFPLVSKKVSHQIQCVRRNPYCQSSRELLRRDNKYCIPERWMY
;
A
#
# COMPACT_ATOMS: atom_id res chain seq x y z
N MET A 1 11.41 4.33 -16.69
CA MET A 1 10.41 4.59 -17.77
C MET A 1 10.50 6.07 -18.09
N ASP A 2 10.75 6.44 -19.34
CA ASP A 2 10.79 7.83 -19.76
C ASP A 2 9.38 8.39 -20.02
N LEU A 3 9.29 9.72 -20.19
CA LEU A 3 8.01 10.41 -20.38
C LEU A 3 7.32 10.05 -21.69
N GLN A 4 8.08 9.69 -22.73
CA GLN A 4 7.54 9.31 -24.01
C GLN A 4 6.84 7.96 -23.91
N THR A 5 7.50 6.95 -23.35
CA THR A 5 6.93 5.63 -23.08
C THR A 5 5.67 5.72 -22.21
N LEU A 6 5.66 6.63 -21.22
CA LEU A 6 4.46 6.84 -20.38
C LEU A 6 3.27 7.34 -21.22
N ARG A 7 3.50 8.35 -22.08
CA ARG A 7 2.44 8.91 -22.95
C ARG A 7 1.92 7.88 -23.95
N GLU A 8 2.79 7.10 -24.55
CA GLU A 8 2.44 6.01 -25.45
C GLU A 8 1.54 4.98 -24.76
N ARG A 9 1.92 4.52 -23.56
CA ARG A 9 1.11 3.57 -22.77
C ARG A 9 -0.21 4.15 -22.28
N GLN A 10 -0.27 5.45 -21.99
CA GLN A 10 -1.53 6.11 -21.65
C GLN A 10 -2.50 6.11 -22.83
N ALA A 11 -2.01 6.25 -24.08
CA ALA A 11 -2.80 6.24 -25.30
C ALA A 11 -3.27 4.83 -25.73
N TRP A 12 -2.76 3.77 -25.12
CA TRP A 12 -3.16 2.40 -25.44
C TRP A 12 -4.67 2.17 -25.24
N THR A 13 -5.23 1.33 -26.08
CA THR A 13 -6.58 0.80 -25.87
C THR A 13 -6.66 -0.04 -24.60
N LEU A 14 -7.87 -0.29 -24.12
CA LEU A 14 -8.08 -1.16 -22.96
C LEU A 14 -7.51 -2.57 -23.20
N THR A 15 -7.73 -3.14 -24.37
CA THR A 15 -7.20 -4.46 -24.75
C THR A 15 -5.66 -4.50 -24.65
N GLN A 16 -4.99 -3.52 -25.24
CA GLN A 16 -3.52 -3.43 -25.16
C GLN A 16 -3.01 -3.30 -23.72
N LYS A 17 -3.73 -2.58 -22.87
CA LYS A 17 -3.38 -2.47 -21.44
C LYS A 17 -3.57 -3.80 -20.71
N ILE A 18 -4.64 -4.52 -21.00
CA ILE A 18 -4.91 -5.86 -20.44
C ILE A 18 -3.82 -6.83 -20.88
N ASP A 19 -3.54 -6.94 -22.19
CA ASP A 19 -2.54 -7.86 -22.73
C ASP A 19 -1.16 -7.61 -22.15
N HIS A 20 -0.75 -6.33 -22.05
CA HIS A 20 0.50 -5.97 -21.39
C HIS A 20 0.52 -6.36 -19.91
N SER A 21 -0.57 -6.13 -19.18
CA SER A 21 -0.66 -6.48 -17.76
C SER A 21 -0.61 -7.98 -17.54
N LEU A 22 -1.30 -8.77 -18.37
CA LEU A 22 -1.24 -10.23 -18.33
C LEU A 22 0.18 -10.74 -18.60
N GLY A 23 0.88 -10.19 -19.59
CA GLY A 23 2.27 -10.55 -19.85
C GLY A 23 3.21 -10.25 -18.68
N VAL A 24 3.03 -9.11 -17.99
CA VAL A 24 3.81 -8.79 -16.78
C VAL A 24 3.49 -9.74 -15.63
N ILE A 25 2.22 -10.08 -15.43
CA ILE A 25 1.78 -11.01 -14.38
C ILE A 25 2.35 -12.40 -14.63
N ASP A 26 2.29 -12.88 -15.88
CA ASP A 26 2.80 -14.18 -16.26
C ASP A 26 4.32 -14.30 -16.06
N GLN A 27 5.08 -13.28 -16.49
CA GLN A 27 6.53 -13.22 -16.25
C GLN A 27 6.85 -13.23 -14.75
N PHE A 28 6.10 -12.46 -13.94
CA PHE A 28 6.30 -12.43 -12.50
C PHE A 28 5.97 -13.77 -11.85
N ALA A 29 4.85 -14.38 -12.21
CA ALA A 29 4.44 -15.68 -11.69
C ALA A 29 5.45 -16.78 -12.04
N SER A 30 5.92 -16.79 -13.28
CA SER A 30 6.95 -17.74 -13.76
C SER A 30 8.27 -17.59 -13.02
N HIS A 31 8.67 -16.34 -12.71
CA HIS A 31 9.91 -16.07 -11.95
C HIS A 31 9.90 -16.66 -10.54
N PHE A 32 8.72 -16.79 -9.92
CA PHE A 32 8.53 -17.34 -8.57
C PHE A 32 7.89 -18.73 -8.56
N ASP A 33 7.97 -19.47 -9.68
CA ASP A 33 7.38 -20.81 -9.81
C ASP A 33 5.89 -20.89 -9.38
N GLY A 34 5.15 -19.82 -9.65
CA GLY A 34 3.74 -19.69 -9.26
C GLY A 34 3.50 -19.43 -7.76
N GLN A 35 4.53 -19.31 -6.94
CA GLN A 35 4.42 -19.03 -5.50
C GLN A 35 4.21 -17.54 -5.24
N VAL A 36 3.06 -17.04 -5.62
CA VAL A 36 2.68 -15.64 -5.52
C VAL A 36 1.35 -15.48 -4.79
N TYR A 37 1.12 -14.31 -4.23
CA TYR A 37 -0.17 -13.94 -3.66
C TYR A 37 -0.53 -12.50 -4.05
N VAL A 38 -1.82 -12.17 -4.00
CA VAL A 38 -2.32 -10.82 -4.24
C VAL A 38 -2.51 -10.10 -2.91
N SER A 39 -1.82 -8.97 -2.71
CA SER A 39 -2.13 -8.06 -1.61
C SER A 39 -3.43 -7.32 -1.95
N PHE A 40 -4.50 -7.67 -1.26
CA PHE A 40 -5.86 -7.31 -1.61
C PHE A 40 -6.44 -6.32 -0.61
N SER A 41 -6.75 -5.11 -1.05
CA SER A 41 -7.31 -4.06 -0.19
C SER A 41 -8.85 -3.94 -0.27
N GLY A 42 -9.48 -4.62 -1.22
CA GLY A 42 -10.91 -4.48 -1.51
C GLY A 42 -11.28 -3.18 -2.24
N GLY A 43 -10.29 -2.38 -2.63
CA GLY A 43 -10.48 -1.20 -3.48
C GLY A 43 -10.54 -1.57 -4.96
N LYS A 44 -11.07 -0.68 -5.81
CA LYS A 44 -11.28 -0.91 -7.24
C LYS A 44 -10.03 -1.42 -7.98
N ASP A 45 -8.87 -0.87 -7.64
CA ASP A 45 -7.61 -1.21 -8.31
C ASP A 45 -7.15 -2.63 -7.95
N SER A 46 -7.27 -3.02 -6.66
CA SER A 46 -6.95 -4.38 -6.23
C SER A 46 -7.95 -5.42 -6.74
N VAL A 47 -9.21 -5.04 -6.94
CA VAL A 47 -10.22 -5.91 -7.58
C VAL A 47 -9.89 -6.13 -9.06
N ALA A 48 -9.56 -5.07 -9.79
CA ALA A 48 -9.15 -5.18 -11.19
C ALA A 48 -7.87 -6.03 -11.34
N MET A 49 -6.88 -5.81 -10.44
CA MET A 49 -5.66 -6.61 -10.42
C MET A 49 -5.97 -8.09 -10.15
N LEU A 50 -6.81 -8.39 -9.16
CA LEU A 50 -7.21 -9.77 -8.86
C LEU A 50 -7.84 -10.44 -10.07
N SER A 51 -8.75 -9.75 -10.77
CA SER A 51 -9.39 -10.28 -11.97
C SER A 51 -8.39 -10.62 -13.08
N LEU A 52 -7.34 -9.81 -13.26
CA LEU A 52 -6.28 -10.10 -14.22
C LEU A 52 -5.38 -11.26 -13.77
N VAL A 53 -5.02 -11.31 -12.50
CA VAL A 53 -4.17 -12.40 -11.97
C VAL A 53 -4.89 -13.74 -12.04
N GLU A 54 -6.20 -13.79 -11.80
CA GLU A 54 -6.99 -15.04 -11.89
C GLU A 54 -7.07 -15.61 -13.30
N VAL A 55 -6.82 -14.81 -14.34
CA VAL A 55 -6.71 -15.33 -15.73
C VAL A 55 -5.47 -16.21 -15.88
N ILE A 56 -4.37 -15.85 -15.21
CA ILE A 56 -3.08 -16.57 -15.28
C ILE A 56 -3.01 -17.65 -14.19
N ILE A 57 -3.42 -17.31 -12.97
CA ILE A 57 -3.36 -18.20 -11.81
C ILE A 57 -4.76 -18.34 -11.22
N PRO A 58 -5.55 -19.33 -11.68
CA PRO A 58 -6.86 -19.60 -11.12
C PRO A 58 -6.78 -19.86 -9.61
N ARG A 59 -7.66 -19.24 -8.83
CA ARG A 59 -7.69 -19.34 -7.36
C ARG A 59 -6.40 -18.85 -6.69
N VAL A 60 -5.77 -17.81 -7.23
CA VAL A 60 -4.61 -17.18 -6.58
C VAL A 60 -4.96 -16.81 -5.14
N LYS A 61 -4.01 -17.06 -4.25
CA LYS A 61 -4.14 -16.67 -2.84
C LYS A 61 -4.15 -15.15 -2.68
N CYS A 62 -5.12 -14.63 -1.92
CA CYS A 62 -5.22 -13.22 -1.58
C CYS A 62 -4.93 -13.00 -0.11
N MET A 63 -4.29 -11.89 0.23
CA MET A 63 -4.06 -11.47 1.61
C MET A 63 -4.74 -10.12 1.85
N PHE A 64 -5.69 -10.08 2.78
CA PHE A 64 -6.33 -8.85 3.25
C PHE A 64 -5.92 -8.56 4.69
N VAL A 65 -5.33 -7.41 4.93
CA VAL A 65 -4.92 -6.97 6.27
C VAL A 65 -6.03 -6.12 6.87
N MET A 66 -6.71 -6.64 7.88
CA MET A 66 -7.78 -5.95 8.61
C MET A 66 -7.19 -5.19 9.79
N THR A 67 -6.86 -3.92 9.61
CA THR A 67 -6.24 -3.07 10.64
C THR A 67 -7.22 -2.56 11.69
N GLY A 68 -8.52 -2.57 11.37
CA GLY A 68 -9.60 -2.00 12.18
C GLY A 68 -9.98 -0.57 11.79
N CYS A 69 -9.38 -0.03 10.72
CA CYS A 69 -9.70 1.28 10.15
C CYS A 69 -10.51 1.18 8.85
N GLU A 70 -10.78 -0.03 8.37
CA GLU A 70 -11.50 -0.25 7.12
C GLU A 70 -12.98 0.11 7.27
N SER A 71 -13.55 0.63 6.18
CA SER A 71 -15.00 0.90 6.18
C SER A 71 -15.81 -0.40 6.31
N PRO A 72 -16.97 -0.36 6.97
CA PRO A 72 -17.82 -1.55 7.10
C PRO A 72 -18.23 -2.16 5.74
N SER A 73 -18.33 -1.36 4.69
CA SER A 73 -18.65 -1.83 3.34
C SER A 73 -17.51 -2.67 2.75
N VAL A 74 -16.25 -2.25 2.92
CA VAL A 74 -15.08 -3.03 2.49
C VAL A 74 -15.05 -4.36 3.26
N CYS A 75 -15.23 -4.33 4.58
CA CYS A 75 -15.23 -5.56 5.38
C CYS A 75 -16.34 -6.54 4.96
N ARG A 76 -17.53 -6.04 4.61
CA ARG A 76 -18.61 -6.89 4.08
C ARG A 76 -18.26 -7.48 2.73
N PHE A 77 -17.74 -6.67 1.82
CA PHE A 77 -17.31 -7.10 0.49
C PHE A 77 -16.26 -8.21 0.55
N ILE A 78 -15.24 -8.06 1.39
CA ILE A 78 -14.21 -9.10 1.58
C ILE A 78 -14.80 -10.41 2.08
N ARG A 79 -15.70 -10.36 3.07
CA ARG A 79 -16.37 -11.55 3.59
C ARG A 79 -17.27 -12.22 2.55
N GLN A 80 -17.94 -11.42 1.73
CA GLN A 80 -18.76 -11.92 0.62
C GLN A 80 -17.89 -12.66 -0.39
N LEU A 81 -16.81 -12.05 -0.88
CA LEU A 81 -15.88 -12.69 -1.83
C LEU A 81 -15.33 -14.01 -1.26
N LYS A 82 -15.01 -14.04 0.03
CA LYS A 82 -14.56 -15.28 0.68
C LYS A 82 -15.67 -16.35 0.74
N ALA A 83 -16.91 -15.95 0.99
CA ALA A 83 -18.07 -16.85 0.97
C ALA A 83 -18.38 -17.37 -0.45
N GLU A 84 -18.09 -16.57 -1.49
CA GLU A 84 -18.18 -16.95 -2.90
C GLU A 84 -17.05 -17.89 -3.36
N GLY A 85 -16.13 -18.26 -2.45
CA GLY A 85 -15.07 -19.24 -2.71
C GLY A 85 -13.72 -18.66 -3.14
N LYS A 86 -13.51 -17.33 -3.03
CA LYS A 86 -12.18 -16.74 -3.22
C LYS A 86 -11.25 -17.12 -2.07
N ASP A 87 -10.01 -17.49 -2.38
CA ASP A 87 -9.00 -17.85 -1.38
C ASP A 87 -8.42 -16.57 -0.73
N ILE A 88 -9.12 -16.06 0.28
CA ILE A 88 -8.72 -14.81 0.98
C ILE A 88 -8.33 -15.11 2.41
N ASP A 89 -7.05 -14.89 2.74
CA ASP A 89 -6.56 -14.86 4.11
C ASP A 89 -6.80 -13.48 4.72
N ILE A 90 -7.60 -13.44 5.81
CA ILE A 90 -7.86 -12.21 6.57
C ILE A 90 -6.87 -12.16 7.73
N VAL A 91 -5.83 -11.36 7.58
CA VAL A 91 -4.78 -11.16 8.59
C VAL A 91 -5.20 -10.01 9.52
N ARG A 92 -5.02 -10.21 10.81
CA ARG A 92 -5.30 -9.20 11.84
C ARG A 92 -4.02 -8.85 12.60
N PRO A 93 -3.82 -7.57 12.97
CA PRO A 93 -2.69 -7.19 13.79
C PRO A 93 -2.79 -7.80 15.18
N ARG A 94 -1.63 -8.03 15.81
CA ARG A 94 -1.57 -8.57 17.21
C ARG A 94 -2.20 -7.62 18.22
N LYS A 95 -2.05 -6.30 18.02
CA LYS A 95 -2.67 -5.25 18.83
C LYS A 95 -3.77 -4.56 18.03
N THR A 96 -4.91 -4.36 18.64
CA THR A 96 -5.97 -3.54 18.04
C THR A 96 -5.55 -2.07 17.99
N LEU A 97 -6.15 -1.28 17.11
CA LEU A 97 -5.88 0.15 17.02
C LEU A 97 -6.12 0.86 18.37
N LYS A 98 -7.16 0.45 19.11
CA LYS A 98 -7.45 0.97 20.45
C LYS A 98 -6.30 0.70 21.43
N GLN A 99 -5.72 -0.49 21.41
CA GLN A 99 -4.54 -0.83 22.24
C GLN A 99 -3.31 -0.04 21.82
N VAL A 100 -3.09 0.16 20.52
CA VAL A 100 -2.00 0.99 20.02
C VAL A 100 -2.15 2.43 20.50
N PHE A 101 -3.34 3.00 20.42
CA PHE A 101 -3.57 4.36 20.92
C PHE A 101 -3.45 4.48 22.45
N ALA A 102 -3.84 3.46 23.19
CA ALA A 102 -3.65 3.45 24.63
C ALA A 102 -2.17 3.39 25.04
N GLU A 103 -1.34 2.68 24.28
CA GLU A 103 0.07 2.47 24.57
C GLU A 103 0.96 3.62 24.05
N TYR A 104 0.70 4.10 22.85
CA TYR A 104 1.57 5.07 22.14
C TYR A 104 0.94 6.46 21.96
N GLY A 105 -0.32 6.62 22.32
CA GLY A 105 -1.07 7.84 22.08
C GLY A 105 -1.57 7.99 20.63
N PHE A 106 -2.37 9.03 20.41
CA PHE A 106 -2.84 9.39 19.07
C PHE A 106 -1.73 10.04 18.25
N PRO A 107 -1.61 9.71 16.94
CA PRO A 107 -0.70 10.42 16.06
C PRO A 107 -1.23 11.85 15.83
N LEU A 108 -0.59 12.83 16.45
CA LEU A 108 -0.95 14.25 16.35
C LEU A 108 -0.44 14.91 15.07
N VAL A 109 0.36 14.20 14.28
CA VAL A 109 1.03 14.74 13.10
C VAL A 109 0.76 13.89 11.86
N SER A 110 0.79 14.54 10.69
CA SER A 110 0.62 13.82 9.42
C SER A 110 1.75 12.82 9.17
N LYS A 111 1.50 11.81 8.31
CA LYS A 111 2.51 10.84 7.87
C LYS A 111 3.78 11.53 7.34
N LYS A 112 3.63 12.65 6.60
CA LYS A 112 4.75 13.43 6.07
C LYS A 112 5.61 13.99 7.20
N VAL A 113 4.99 14.63 8.18
CA VAL A 113 5.71 15.23 9.33
C VAL A 113 6.34 14.13 10.18
N SER A 114 5.65 13.02 10.47
CA SER A 114 6.25 11.86 11.16
C SER A 114 7.49 11.34 10.46
N HIS A 115 7.43 11.21 9.13
CA HIS A 115 8.58 10.75 8.34
C HIS A 115 9.75 11.74 8.42
N GLN A 116 9.47 13.04 8.35
CA GLN A 116 10.49 14.08 8.47
C GLN A 116 11.17 14.05 9.85
N ILE A 117 10.40 13.91 10.93
CA ILE A 117 10.92 13.73 12.30
C ILE A 117 11.84 12.51 12.36
N GLN A 118 11.41 11.39 11.78
CA GLN A 118 12.22 10.17 11.74
C GLN A 118 13.54 10.37 10.98
N CYS A 119 13.53 11.07 9.84
CA CYS A 119 14.73 11.36 9.07
C CYS A 119 15.71 12.20 9.88
N VAL A 120 15.24 13.25 10.56
CA VAL A 120 16.06 14.11 11.39
C VAL A 120 16.66 13.33 12.58
N ARG A 121 15.88 12.47 13.24
CA ARG A 121 16.38 11.62 14.35
C ARG A 121 17.46 10.63 13.91
N ARG A 122 17.34 10.10 12.69
CA ARG A 122 18.34 9.16 12.14
C ARG A 122 19.64 9.83 11.74
N ASN A 123 19.55 11.01 11.15
CA ASN A 123 20.71 11.76 10.69
C ASN A 123 20.49 13.28 10.80
N PRO A 124 20.66 13.86 12.00
CA PRO A 124 20.44 15.30 12.23
C PRO A 124 21.43 16.21 11.49
N TYR A 125 22.57 15.66 11.05
CA TYR A 125 23.65 16.42 10.42
C TYR A 125 23.56 16.50 8.90
N CYS A 126 22.68 15.74 8.25
CA CYS A 126 22.52 15.83 6.81
C CYS A 126 21.86 17.17 6.41
N GLN A 127 22.11 17.62 5.18
CA GLN A 127 21.61 18.89 4.66
C GLN A 127 20.07 18.98 4.76
N SER A 128 19.34 17.93 4.35
CA SER A 128 17.88 17.90 4.42
C SER A 128 17.35 18.02 5.86
N SER A 129 18.03 17.41 6.83
CA SER A 129 17.65 17.54 8.24
C SER A 129 17.89 18.95 8.78
N ARG A 130 19.01 19.58 8.41
CA ARG A 130 19.30 20.98 8.76
C ARG A 130 18.26 21.94 8.18
N GLU A 131 17.82 21.72 6.95
CA GLU A 131 16.76 22.52 6.33
C GLU A 131 15.43 22.40 7.08
N LEU A 132 15.07 21.18 7.52
CA LEU A 132 13.85 20.94 8.29
C LEU A 132 13.87 21.53 9.70
N LEU A 133 15.07 21.72 10.28
CA LEU A 133 15.27 22.33 11.60
C LEU A 133 15.32 23.86 11.57
N ARG A 134 15.42 24.48 10.38
CA ARG A 134 15.45 25.94 10.26
C ARG A 134 14.10 26.55 10.64
N ARG A 135 14.12 27.55 11.51
CA ARG A 135 12.90 28.22 12.02
C ARG A 135 12.10 28.94 10.94
N ASP A 136 12.74 29.34 9.84
CA ASP A 136 12.14 29.99 8.68
C ASP A 136 11.49 29.00 7.69
N ASN A 137 11.65 27.70 7.92
CA ASN A 137 11.02 26.70 7.09
C ASN A 137 9.53 26.54 7.45
N LYS A 138 8.65 26.60 6.46
CA LYS A 138 7.19 26.35 6.59
C LYS A 138 6.85 25.03 7.29
N TYR A 139 7.73 24.06 7.23
CA TYR A 139 7.58 22.73 7.82
C TYR A 139 8.54 22.50 8.98
N CYS A 140 8.99 23.57 9.64
CA CYS A 140 9.88 23.48 10.80
C CYS A 140 9.32 22.48 11.82
N ILE A 141 10.17 21.53 12.20
CA ILE A 141 9.84 20.54 13.24
C ILE A 141 10.18 21.19 14.59
N PRO A 142 9.22 21.39 15.49
CA PRO A 142 9.50 21.90 16.82
C PRO A 142 10.54 21.04 17.54
N GLU A 143 11.52 21.69 18.18
CA GLU A 143 12.59 20.99 18.89
C GLU A 143 12.08 20.02 19.94
N ARG A 144 10.96 20.34 20.62
CA ARG A 144 10.27 19.47 21.59
C ARG A 144 9.80 18.11 21.02
N TRP A 145 9.76 17.94 19.69
CA TRP A 145 9.37 16.68 19.05
C TRP A 145 10.58 15.82 18.65
N MET A 146 11.80 16.33 18.90
CA MET A 146 13.04 15.67 18.52
C MET A 146 13.56 14.69 19.58
N TYR A 147 13.02 14.76 20.82
CA TYR A 147 13.46 13.96 21.97
C TYR A 147 12.37 12.99 22.46
#